data_5f9fe42b852649a39c91ddf195a69ee1
#
_entry.id   5f9fe42b852649a39c91ddf195a69ee1
#
_cell.length_a   1.000
_cell.length_b   1.000
_cell.length_c   1.000
_cell.angle_alpha   90.00
_cell.angle_beta   90.00
_cell.angle_gamma   90.00
#
_symmetry.space_group_name_H-M   'P 1'
#
loop_
_entity.id
_entity.type
_entity.pdbx_description
1 polymer ?
#
loop_
_entity_poly.entity_id
_entity_poly.type
_entity_poly.pdbx_seq_one_letter_code
_entity_poly.pdbx_strand_id
1 'polypeptide(L)'
;MKTSLRKLTLLGAAALLAVTSAAACSNDDSGSSSGDQSLEIVYWNYGPAAEQGNKATADAFMAAHSGTTVTLTPVTGENWGTYYANVATLIASGKRPDLMVISGEGAQFVHSNNLVRPINEYLDKDEEAKTITSDIAQGLIDGFTVKGDVLTLTYGWNDMVVYYNTAVFKKAGVEPPKPDWTWEQFQQTAKKLTEDTNGDGTPDRYGFTWASNEIFPGIMPWVANAGGNLTSDDVCTATAGTPQVNKAVSFLDQLIKDKVAPAPMPMSDVFTRFQNGQVAMFGAGRWPIATFLPKFKDFDIQLYPTGDTYKTVFGGAGYPILKSSKNPDLAWEYQKFTVSEEIEKQYVGTADKPGDSIPSRRSLARTIAQNGVPPANSNLYYDSIDKHETLVPYPAPAKYSAFESTVLRHLQLIFAGEASVADGLKNMQGELSSIVTC
;
A
#
# COMPACT_ATOMS: atom_id res chain seq x y z
N MET A 1 -33.59 1.59 -58.89
CA MET A 1 -33.25 2.90 -59.43
C MET A 1 -31.82 3.15 -58.93
N LYS A 2 -30.77 2.84 -59.66
CA LYS A 2 -30.04 3.69 -60.69
C LYS A 2 -29.71 5.04 -60.00
N THR A 3 -28.53 5.45 -59.75
CA THR A 3 -27.29 5.68 -60.48
C THR A 3 -26.42 6.55 -59.51
N SER A 4 -25.14 6.72 -59.49
CA SER A 4 -24.03 6.55 -60.45
C SER A 4 -22.71 6.88 -59.78
N LEU A 5 -21.66 6.21 -60.20
CA LEU A 5 -20.26 6.53 -60.01
C LEU A 5 -19.89 7.94 -60.48
N ARG A 6 -18.91 8.59 -59.81
CA ARG A 6 -17.94 9.45 -60.49
C ARG A 6 -16.53 9.27 -59.89
N LYS A 7 -15.67 8.69 -60.73
CA LYS A 7 -14.22 8.77 -60.62
C LYS A 7 -13.75 10.14 -61.06
N LEU A 8 -12.76 10.70 -60.38
CA LEU A 8 -11.88 11.71 -60.99
C LEU A 8 -10.43 11.44 -60.58
N THR A 9 -9.65 11.04 -61.54
CA THR A 9 -8.19 11.04 -61.62
C THR A 9 -7.71 12.37 -62.19
N LEU A 10 -6.56 12.87 -61.66
CA LEU A 10 -5.56 13.70 -62.41
C LEU A 10 -4.37 14.00 -61.48
N LEU A 11 -3.19 13.38 -61.76
CA LEU A 11 -1.93 13.95 -62.31
C LEU A 11 -1.45 15.23 -61.52
N GLY A 12 -0.34 15.19 -60.80
CA GLY A 12 1.04 15.11 -61.27
C GLY A 12 1.70 16.47 -61.19
N ALA A 13 2.75 16.60 -60.32
CA ALA A 13 3.90 17.43 -60.59
C ALA A 13 5.02 17.16 -59.57
N ALA A 14 6.11 16.62 -60.07
CA ALA A 14 7.39 16.53 -59.37
C ALA A 14 8.10 17.89 -59.51
N ALA A 15 8.64 18.41 -58.42
CA ALA A 15 9.64 19.47 -58.45
C ALA A 15 10.85 19.06 -57.63
N LEU A 16 11.90 18.66 -58.28
CA LEU A 16 13.26 18.58 -57.78
C LEU A 16 13.78 19.99 -57.51
N LEU A 17 14.27 20.22 -56.30
CA LEU A 17 15.19 21.36 -56.03
C LEU A 17 16.40 20.78 -55.28
N ALA A 18 17.49 20.69 -56.00
CA ALA A 18 18.82 20.48 -55.47
C ALA A 18 19.29 21.83 -54.82
N VAL A 19 19.76 21.77 -53.60
CA VAL A 19 20.52 22.85 -52.99
C VAL A 19 21.79 22.30 -52.38
N THR A 20 22.84 22.90 -52.81
CA THR A 20 24.25 22.74 -52.61
C THR A 20 24.70 22.72 -51.14
N SER A 21 25.64 21.81 -50.90
CA SER A 21 26.54 21.76 -49.75
C SER A 21 27.39 23.01 -49.61
N ALA A 22 27.35 23.59 -48.42
CA ALA A 22 28.43 24.46 -47.95
C ALA A 22 28.97 23.87 -46.67
N ALA A 23 30.17 23.34 -46.76
CA ALA A 23 30.97 22.98 -45.57
C ALA A 23 31.47 24.26 -44.92
N ALA A 24 31.20 24.38 -43.62
CA ALA A 24 31.92 25.26 -42.71
C ALA A 24 32.32 24.44 -41.49
N CYS A 25 33.59 24.13 -41.43
CA CYS A 25 34.26 23.70 -40.20
C CYS A 25 34.36 24.94 -39.30
N SER A 26 34.00 24.81 -38.05
CA SER A 26 34.85 25.16 -36.93
C SER A 26 34.07 25.19 -35.62
N ASN A 27 34.73 24.68 -34.68
CA ASN A 27 34.74 24.87 -33.23
C ASN A 27 34.07 23.78 -32.39
N ASP A 28 35.00 23.04 -31.79
CA ASP A 28 34.82 22.43 -30.50
C ASP A 28 34.19 23.41 -29.52
N ASP A 29 32.92 23.17 -29.23
CA ASP A 29 32.34 23.62 -27.98
C ASP A 29 31.85 22.32 -27.32
N SER A 30 32.56 21.92 -26.27
CA SER A 30 32.14 20.93 -25.32
C SER A 30 30.94 21.49 -24.54
N GLY A 31 29.84 21.67 -25.24
CA GLY A 31 28.52 21.84 -24.67
C GLY A 31 28.06 20.49 -24.17
N SER A 32 28.09 20.27 -22.87
CA SER A 32 27.30 19.21 -22.24
C SER A 32 25.90 19.32 -22.81
N SER A 33 25.48 18.36 -23.64
CA SER A 33 24.08 18.18 -23.96
C SER A 33 23.36 18.03 -22.61
N SER A 34 22.63 19.05 -22.19
CA SER A 34 21.63 18.91 -21.14
C SER A 34 20.64 17.87 -21.67
N GLY A 35 20.87 16.59 -21.35
CA GLY A 35 19.91 15.55 -21.62
C GLY A 35 18.57 16.00 -21.08
N ASP A 36 17.51 15.61 -21.74
CA ASP A 36 16.14 15.87 -21.32
C ASP A 36 15.98 15.42 -19.85
N GLN A 37 15.99 16.37 -18.90
CA GLN A 37 15.87 16.11 -17.47
C GLN A 37 14.38 15.92 -17.12
N SER A 38 13.78 14.90 -17.67
CA SER A 38 12.38 14.58 -17.44
C SER A 38 12.21 13.22 -16.80
N LEU A 39 11.21 13.10 -15.91
CA LEU A 39 10.76 11.85 -15.32
C LEU A 39 9.27 11.66 -15.57
N GLU A 40 8.87 10.46 -16.00
CA GLU A 40 7.48 10.01 -15.96
C GLU A 40 7.30 9.04 -14.79
N ILE A 41 6.38 9.37 -13.87
CA ILE A 41 6.13 8.62 -12.65
C ILE A 41 4.71 8.09 -12.64
N VAL A 42 4.55 6.77 -12.54
CA VAL A 42 3.26 6.12 -12.36
C VAL A 42 2.96 5.97 -10.88
N TYR A 43 1.77 6.38 -10.46
CA TYR A 43 1.34 6.24 -9.07
C TYR A 43 -0.08 5.69 -8.94
N TRP A 44 -0.37 5.02 -7.82
CA TRP A 44 -1.73 4.56 -7.51
C TRP A 44 -2.59 5.73 -7.05
N ASN A 45 -3.61 6.04 -7.86
CA ASN A 45 -4.58 7.08 -7.53
C ASN A 45 -5.81 6.44 -6.85
N TYR A 46 -5.81 6.47 -5.52
CA TYR A 46 -6.94 6.06 -4.68
C TYR A 46 -7.81 7.25 -4.26
N GLY A 47 -7.63 8.41 -4.86
CA GLY A 47 -8.44 9.60 -4.64
C GLY A 47 -7.65 10.89 -4.46
N PRO A 48 -8.33 12.00 -4.06
CA PRO A 48 -7.72 13.33 -4.00
C PRO A 48 -6.49 13.45 -3.11
N ALA A 49 -6.41 12.67 -2.02
CA ALA A 49 -5.24 12.67 -1.13
C ALA A 49 -3.98 12.15 -1.85
N ALA A 50 -4.12 11.04 -2.60
CA ALA A 50 -3.03 10.48 -3.40
C ALA A 50 -2.55 11.48 -4.47
N GLU A 51 -3.48 12.12 -5.17
CA GLU A 51 -3.17 13.10 -6.20
C GLU A 51 -2.41 14.30 -5.62
N GLN A 52 -2.90 14.87 -4.52
CA GLN A 52 -2.28 16.01 -3.85
C GLN A 52 -0.89 15.67 -3.30
N GLY A 53 -0.72 14.51 -2.67
CA GLY A 53 0.55 14.07 -2.10
C GLY A 53 1.62 13.87 -3.19
N ASN A 54 1.29 13.12 -4.25
CA ASN A 54 2.23 12.91 -5.35
C ASN A 54 2.57 14.21 -6.07
N LYS A 55 1.58 15.09 -6.28
CA LYS A 55 1.83 16.40 -6.87
C LYS A 55 2.74 17.27 -5.99
N ALA A 56 2.52 17.32 -4.70
CA ALA A 56 3.34 18.10 -3.77
C ALA A 56 4.81 17.63 -3.78
N THR A 57 5.03 16.31 -3.78
CA THR A 57 6.39 15.73 -3.86
C THR A 57 7.06 16.06 -5.20
N ALA A 58 6.34 15.93 -6.32
CA ALA A 58 6.86 16.26 -7.64
C ALA A 58 7.20 17.75 -7.78
N ASP A 59 6.32 18.63 -7.30
CA ASP A 59 6.55 20.08 -7.33
C ASP A 59 7.77 20.47 -6.47
N ALA A 60 7.92 19.87 -5.29
CA ALA A 60 9.07 20.10 -4.41
C ALA A 60 10.38 19.60 -5.05
N PHE A 61 10.35 18.43 -5.70
CA PHE A 61 11.51 17.93 -6.43
C PHE A 61 11.93 18.84 -7.58
N MET A 62 10.99 19.31 -8.40
CA MET A 62 11.26 20.24 -9.49
C MET A 62 11.78 21.58 -8.99
N ALA A 63 11.34 22.04 -7.82
CA ALA A 63 11.84 23.27 -7.21
C ALA A 63 13.30 23.11 -6.72
N ALA A 64 13.66 21.94 -6.20
CA ALA A 64 15.02 21.61 -5.76
C ALA A 64 15.98 21.29 -6.92
N HIS A 65 15.46 20.84 -8.08
CA HIS A 65 16.24 20.39 -9.24
C HIS A 65 15.86 21.22 -10.48
N SER A 66 16.43 22.44 -10.58
CA SER A 66 16.16 23.36 -11.67
C SER A 66 16.38 22.74 -13.06
N GLY A 67 15.44 22.93 -13.97
CA GLY A 67 15.48 22.36 -15.33
C GLY A 67 14.95 20.93 -15.43
N THR A 68 14.46 20.35 -14.34
CA THR A 68 13.80 19.03 -14.33
C THR A 68 12.30 19.18 -14.52
N THR A 69 11.70 18.26 -15.28
CA THR A 69 10.24 18.12 -15.44
C THR A 69 9.81 16.76 -14.90
N VAL A 70 8.79 16.74 -14.04
CA VAL A 70 8.15 15.52 -13.55
C VAL A 70 6.73 15.44 -14.07
N THR A 71 6.42 14.38 -14.81
CA THR A 71 5.07 14.06 -15.30
C THR A 71 4.50 12.94 -14.44
N LEU A 72 3.33 13.16 -13.85
CA LEU A 72 2.62 12.18 -13.05
C LEU A 72 1.55 11.48 -13.88
N THR A 73 1.59 10.16 -13.93
CA THR A 73 0.60 9.30 -14.60
C THR A 73 -0.22 8.55 -13.54
N PRO A 74 -1.46 9.00 -13.24
CA PRO A 74 -2.33 8.31 -12.30
C PRO A 74 -2.85 7.00 -12.86
N VAL A 75 -2.79 5.94 -12.06
CA VAL A 75 -3.41 4.64 -12.37
C VAL A 75 -4.35 4.28 -11.23
N THR A 76 -5.61 4.03 -11.55
CA THR A 76 -6.63 3.65 -10.55
C THR A 76 -6.63 2.15 -10.30
N GLY A 77 -7.17 1.74 -9.16
CA GLY A 77 -7.41 0.36 -8.76
C GLY A 77 -8.16 0.33 -7.43
N GLU A 78 -9.00 -0.67 -7.22
CA GLU A 78 -9.72 -0.86 -5.95
C GLU A 78 -8.79 -1.36 -4.84
N ASN A 79 -7.68 -1.98 -5.23
CA ASN A 79 -6.62 -2.52 -4.39
C ASN A 79 -5.30 -2.59 -5.16
N TRP A 80 -4.23 -3.00 -4.51
CA TRP A 80 -2.91 -3.13 -5.13
C TRP A 80 -2.88 -4.13 -6.29
N GLY A 81 -3.59 -5.25 -6.20
CA GLY A 81 -3.65 -6.24 -7.29
C GLY A 81 -4.25 -5.67 -8.57
N THR A 82 -5.34 -4.92 -8.45
CA THR A 82 -5.97 -4.22 -9.58
C THR A 82 -5.07 -3.12 -10.14
N TYR A 83 -4.39 -2.35 -9.26
CA TYR A 83 -3.42 -1.37 -9.69
C TYR A 83 -2.29 -2.00 -10.52
N TYR A 84 -1.68 -3.10 -10.06
CA TYR A 84 -0.61 -3.78 -10.80
C TYR A 84 -1.07 -4.33 -12.15
N ALA A 85 -2.30 -4.86 -12.23
CA ALA A 85 -2.87 -5.32 -13.50
C ALA A 85 -3.02 -4.15 -14.50
N ASN A 86 -3.46 -2.99 -14.01
CA ASN A 86 -3.61 -1.78 -14.83
C ASN A 86 -2.25 -1.21 -15.25
N VAL A 87 -1.24 -1.21 -14.38
CA VAL A 87 0.13 -0.82 -14.72
C VAL A 87 0.74 -1.76 -15.74
N ALA A 88 0.54 -3.07 -15.61
CA ALA A 88 1.00 -4.04 -16.61
C ALA A 88 0.39 -3.75 -17.99
N THR A 89 -0.89 -3.41 -18.05
CA THR A 89 -1.59 -3.01 -19.26
C THR A 89 -1.01 -1.70 -19.84
N LEU A 90 -0.72 -0.71 -18.99
CA LEU A 90 -0.09 0.55 -19.38
C LEU A 90 1.28 0.31 -20.04
N ILE A 91 2.12 -0.51 -19.41
CA ILE A 91 3.44 -0.87 -19.96
C ILE A 91 3.30 -1.65 -21.29
N ALA A 92 2.37 -2.59 -21.36
CA ALA A 92 2.11 -3.37 -22.58
C ALA A 92 1.62 -2.48 -23.74
N SER A 93 0.93 -1.36 -23.45
CA SER A 93 0.52 -0.37 -24.47
C SER A 93 1.65 0.46 -25.04
N GLY A 94 2.88 0.28 -24.56
CA GLY A 94 4.07 0.99 -25.05
C GLY A 94 4.53 2.15 -24.18
N LYS A 95 3.85 2.46 -23.07
CA LYS A 95 4.33 3.43 -22.10
C LYS A 95 5.64 2.98 -21.46
N ARG A 96 6.53 3.93 -21.19
CA ARG A 96 7.88 3.69 -20.66
C ARG A 96 8.19 4.67 -19.53
N PRO A 97 7.46 4.57 -18.40
CA PRO A 97 7.74 5.44 -17.27
C PRO A 97 9.14 5.16 -16.68
N ASP A 98 9.66 6.14 -15.94
CA ASP A 98 10.95 6.04 -15.25
C ASP A 98 10.80 5.39 -13.88
N LEU A 99 9.72 5.71 -13.17
CA LEU A 99 9.41 5.24 -11.83
C LEU A 99 7.95 4.78 -11.77
N MET A 100 7.68 3.84 -10.90
CA MET A 100 6.32 3.49 -10.51
C MET A 100 6.24 3.32 -8.99
N VAL A 101 5.13 3.67 -8.39
CA VAL A 101 4.92 3.33 -6.99
C VAL A 101 4.64 1.84 -6.86
N ILE A 102 5.26 1.21 -5.86
CA ILE A 102 4.88 -0.14 -5.43
C ILE A 102 4.72 -0.17 -3.92
N SER A 103 3.88 -1.09 -3.45
CA SER A 103 3.88 -1.55 -2.07
C SER A 103 4.80 -2.77 -1.91
N GLY A 104 5.00 -3.24 -0.68
CA GLY A 104 5.75 -4.46 -0.43
C GLY A 104 5.21 -5.66 -1.21
N GLU A 105 3.89 -5.74 -1.40
CA GLU A 105 3.20 -6.78 -2.19
C GLU A 105 3.63 -6.79 -3.67
N GLY A 106 4.09 -5.64 -4.18
CA GLY A 106 4.56 -5.52 -5.55
C GLY A 106 6.01 -5.93 -5.78
N ALA A 107 6.80 -6.14 -4.74
CA ALA A 107 8.24 -6.40 -4.87
C ALA A 107 8.55 -7.63 -5.75
N GLN A 108 7.92 -8.77 -5.45
CA GLN A 108 8.07 -9.98 -6.25
C GLN A 108 7.53 -9.81 -7.67
N PHE A 109 6.42 -9.10 -7.84
CA PHE A 109 5.85 -8.83 -9.17
C PHE A 109 6.83 -8.07 -10.06
N VAL A 110 7.37 -6.94 -9.62
CA VAL A 110 8.26 -6.13 -10.45
C VAL A 110 9.61 -6.80 -10.69
N HIS A 111 10.14 -7.55 -9.70
CA HIS A 111 11.41 -8.27 -9.83
C HIS A 111 11.27 -9.46 -10.81
N SER A 112 10.29 -10.34 -10.61
CA SER A 112 10.11 -11.55 -11.41
C SER A 112 9.74 -11.26 -12.86
N ASN A 113 9.06 -10.14 -13.12
CA ASN A 113 8.77 -9.66 -14.48
C ASN A 113 9.91 -8.82 -15.07
N ASN A 114 11.06 -8.73 -14.40
CA ASN A 114 12.24 -8.00 -14.88
C ASN A 114 11.96 -6.53 -15.25
N LEU A 115 11.04 -5.88 -14.50
CA LEU A 115 10.59 -4.52 -14.81
C LEU A 115 11.52 -3.44 -14.24
N VAL A 116 12.22 -3.72 -13.14
CA VAL A 116 12.96 -2.73 -12.36
C VAL A 116 14.46 -3.00 -12.34
N ARG A 117 15.24 -1.95 -12.08
CA ARG A 117 16.68 -2.02 -11.81
C ARG A 117 16.88 -2.15 -10.30
N PRO A 118 17.73 -3.06 -9.81
CA PRO A 118 18.21 -3.01 -8.43
C PRO A 118 18.98 -1.71 -8.17
N ILE A 119 18.86 -1.20 -6.95
CA ILE A 119 19.54 0.03 -6.52
C ILE A 119 20.82 -0.23 -5.72
N ASN A 120 21.27 -1.48 -5.62
CA ASN A 120 22.46 -1.87 -4.84
C ASN A 120 23.69 -1.04 -5.20
N GLU A 121 23.96 -0.84 -6.50
CA GLU A 121 25.13 -0.04 -6.92
C GLU A 121 25.04 1.43 -6.49
N TYR A 122 23.85 2.00 -6.46
CA TYR A 122 23.64 3.36 -5.95
C TYR A 122 23.87 3.41 -4.45
N LEU A 123 23.31 2.44 -3.69
CA LEU A 123 23.52 2.35 -2.24
C LEU A 123 25.00 2.21 -1.87
N ASP A 124 25.78 1.46 -2.66
CA ASP A 124 27.19 1.24 -2.42
C ASP A 124 28.06 2.49 -2.69
N LYS A 125 27.67 3.34 -3.64
CA LYS A 125 28.46 4.46 -4.14
C LYS A 125 28.04 5.82 -3.56
N ASP A 126 26.80 5.95 -3.10
CA ASP A 126 26.21 7.21 -2.66
C ASP A 126 26.29 7.35 -1.12
N GLU A 127 27.17 8.24 -0.63
CA GLU A 127 27.36 8.47 0.81
C GLU A 127 26.14 9.11 1.48
N GLU A 128 25.34 9.90 0.74
CA GLU A 128 24.08 10.43 1.24
C GLU A 128 23.08 9.30 1.46
N ALA A 129 22.96 8.38 0.50
CA ALA A 129 22.09 7.23 0.62
C ALA A 129 22.48 6.32 1.78
N LYS A 130 23.77 6.11 2.05
CA LYS A 130 24.24 5.37 3.23
C LYS A 130 23.83 6.06 4.53
N THR A 131 23.91 7.38 4.57
CA THR A 131 23.47 8.16 5.73
C THR A 131 21.95 8.01 5.94
N ILE A 132 21.16 8.13 4.88
CA ILE A 132 19.71 7.96 4.92
C ILE A 132 19.35 6.55 5.40
N THR A 133 19.92 5.52 4.78
CA THR A 133 19.59 4.12 5.08
C THR A 133 20.01 3.70 6.49
N SER A 134 21.01 4.32 7.08
CA SER A 134 21.40 4.08 8.48
C SER A 134 20.30 4.47 9.49
N ASP A 135 19.42 5.40 9.11
CA ASP A 135 18.27 5.84 9.91
C ASP A 135 16.96 5.06 9.58
N ILE A 136 17.00 4.20 8.54
CA ILE A 136 15.88 3.34 8.16
C ILE A 136 16.01 1.98 8.87
N ALA A 137 14.88 1.42 9.32
CA ALA A 137 14.91 0.08 9.91
C ALA A 137 15.23 -0.98 8.85
N GLN A 138 16.12 -1.93 9.16
CA GLN A 138 16.54 -2.97 8.23
C GLN A 138 15.34 -3.75 7.65
N GLY A 139 14.31 -4.05 8.45
CA GLY A 139 13.12 -4.74 7.99
C GLY A 139 12.35 -4.00 6.87
N LEU A 140 12.42 -2.66 6.82
CA LEU A 140 11.83 -1.88 5.73
C LEU A 140 12.64 -2.01 4.42
N ILE A 141 13.95 -2.17 4.51
CA ILE A 141 14.82 -2.44 3.36
C ILE A 141 14.59 -3.88 2.88
N ASP A 142 14.55 -4.83 3.82
CA ASP A 142 14.33 -6.25 3.55
C ASP A 142 12.97 -6.51 2.87
N GLY A 143 11.93 -5.74 3.22
CA GLY A 143 10.60 -5.81 2.60
C GLY A 143 10.59 -5.49 1.11
N PHE A 144 11.61 -4.79 0.61
CA PHE A 144 11.83 -4.48 -0.81
C PHE A 144 13.09 -5.13 -1.38
N THR A 145 13.61 -6.16 -0.71
CA THR A 145 14.76 -6.94 -1.18
C THR A 145 14.30 -8.31 -1.69
N VAL A 146 14.56 -8.59 -2.95
CA VAL A 146 14.21 -9.87 -3.59
C VAL A 146 15.48 -10.53 -4.10
N LYS A 147 15.81 -11.71 -3.58
CA LYS A 147 17.01 -12.49 -3.98
C LYS A 147 18.33 -11.68 -3.89
N GLY A 148 18.42 -10.74 -2.94
CA GLY A 148 19.58 -9.86 -2.74
C GLY A 148 19.53 -8.55 -3.52
N ASP A 149 18.58 -8.38 -4.43
CA ASP A 149 18.35 -7.13 -5.15
C ASP A 149 17.48 -6.20 -4.32
N VAL A 150 18.01 -5.07 -3.87
CA VAL A 150 17.24 -3.99 -3.26
C VAL A 150 16.56 -3.20 -4.37
N LEU A 151 15.24 -3.14 -4.36
CA LEU A 151 14.45 -2.59 -5.47
C LEU A 151 14.15 -1.09 -5.32
N THR A 152 14.01 -0.62 -4.08
CA THR A 152 13.68 0.77 -3.78
C THR A 152 13.96 1.11 -2.33
N LEU A 153 14.11 2.40 -2.03
CA LEU A 153 13.98 2.93 -0.68
C LEU A 153 12.49 3.03 -0.32
N THR A 154 12.17 2.76 0.93
CA THR A 154 10.80 2.89 1.46
C THR A 154 10.59 4.33 1.91
N TYR A 155 9.68 5.08 1.30
CA TYR A 155 9.40 6.47 1.67
C TYR A 155 8.39 6.61 2.82
N GLY A 156 7.58 5.59 3.01
CA GLY A 156 6.60 5.53 4.09
C GLY A 156 6.10 4.11 4.29
N TRP A 157 5.68 3.81 5.49
CA TRP A 157 5.21 2.48 5.87
C TRP A 157 4.03 2.57 6.82
N ASN A 158 3.41 1.45 7.08
CA ASN A 158 2.30 1.33 8.03
C ASN A 158 2.43 0.02 8.81
N ASP A 159 2.29 0.12 10.13
CA ASP A 159 1.99 -1.01 11.00
C ASP A 159 0.47 -1.12 11.17
N MET A 160 0.00 -2.32 11.42
CA MET A 160 -1.42 -2.56 11.62
C MET A 160 -1.80 -2.44 13.10
N VAL A 161 -2.77 -1.57 13.37
CA VAL A 161 -3.32 -1.30 14.71
C VAL A 161 -4.84 -1.41 14.70
N VAL A 162 -5.44 -1.51 15.88
CA VAL A 162 -6.90 -1.44 16.05
C VAL A 162 -7.29 -0.02 16.44
N TYR A 163 -8.07 0.63 15.60
CA TYR A 163 -8.75 1.88 15.90
C TYR A 163 -9.97 1.62 16.79
N TYR A 164 -10.19 2.43 17.79
CA TYR A 164 -11.40 2.37 18.61
C TYR A 164 -12.02 3.75 18.80
N ASN A 165 -13.36 3.81 18.75
CA ASN A 165 -14.13 5.04 18.92
C ASN A 165 -14.29 5.35 20.42
N THR A 166 -13.58 6.37 20.88
CA THR A 166 -13.54 6.73 22.31
C THR A 166 -14.88 7.20 22.85
N ALA A 167 -15.72 7.86 22.03
CA ALA A 167 -17.05 8.27 22.41
C ALA A 167 -17.99 7.07 22.60
N VAL A 168 -17.89 6.06 21.70
CA VAL A 168 -18.64 4.81 21.80
C VAL A 168 -18.26 4.03 23.06
N PHE A 169 -16.95 3.87 23.32
CA PHE A 169 -16.44 3.21 24.52
C PHE A 169 -16.96 3.89 25.79
N LYS A 170 -16.85 5.22 25.87
CA LYS A 170 -17.32 6.01 26.99
C LYS A 170 -18.84 5.86 27.21
N LYS A 171 -19.65 5.93 26.12
CA LYS A 171 -21.10 5.77 26.19
C LYS A 171 -21.49 4.39 26.71
N ALA A 172 -20.77 3.35 26.29
CA ALA A 172 -21.01 1.96 26.70
C ALA A 172 -20.45 1.62 28.09
N GLY A 173 -19.68 2.52 28.72
CA GLY A 173 -18.99 2.22 29.99
C GLY A 173 -17.92 1.15 29.87
N VAL A 174 -17.30 1.03 28.71
CA VAL A 174 -16.24 0.06 28.43
C VAL A 174 -14.88 0.75 28.48
N GLU A 175 -13.95 0.19 29.27
CA GLU A 175 -12.59 0.72 29.35
C GLU A 175 -11.83 0.52 28.03
N PRO A 176 -10.94 1.46 27.65
CA PRO A 176 -10.05 1.30 26.52
C PRO A 176 -9.24 -0.01 26.57
N PRO A 177 -8.93 -0.62 25.42
CA PRO A 177 -8.16 -1.86 25.39
C PRO A 177 -6.72 -1.64 25.88
N LYS A 178 -6.17 -2.62 26.61
CA LYS A 178 -4.79 -2.60 27.09
C LYS A 178 -3.84 -3.14 26.03
N PRO A 179 -2.53 -2.80 26.05
CA PRO A 179 -1.58 -3.24 25.05
C PRO A 179 -1.42 -4.78 24.93
N ASP A 180 -1.68 -5.50 26.01
CA ASP A 180 -1.50 -6.96 26.14
C ASP A 180 -2.81 -7.77 26.09
N TRP A 181 -3.88 -7.14 25.54
CA TRP A 181 -5.16 -7.84 25.42
C TRP A 181 -5.12 -9.03 24.47
N THR A 182 -5.97 -10.03 24.76
CA THR A 182 -6.06 -11.27 24.00
C THR A 182 -7.23 -11.28 23.02
N TRP A 183 -7.28 -12.25 22.10
CA TRP A 183 -8.44 -12.47 21.23
C TRP A 183 -9.73 -12.67 22.01
N GLU A 184 -9.67 -13.36 23.15
CA GLU A 184 -10.84 -13.52 24.01
C GLU A 184 -11.32 -12.20 24.60
N GLN A 185 -10.39 -11.39 25.14
CA GLN A 185 -10.71 -10.05 25.66
C GLN A 185 -11.21 -9.11 24.58
N PHE A 186 -10.64 -9.20 23.37
CA PHE A 186 -11.13 -8.47 22.20
C PHE A 186 -12.58 -8.87 21.89
N GLN A 187 -12.88 -10.17 21.78
CA GLN A 187 -14.24 -10.64 21.49
C GLN A 187 -15.24 -10.20 22.57
N GLN A 188 -14.86 -10.28 23.84
CA GLN A 188 -15.71 -9.80 24.96
C GLN A 188 -15.96 -8.30 24.89
N THR A 189 -14.93 -7.52 24.57
CA THR A 189 -15.04 -6.07 24.39
C THR A 189 -15.94 -5.74 23.20
N ALA A 190 -15.73 -6.38 22.06
CA ALA A 190 -16.54 -6.19 20.88
C ALA A 190 -18.01 -6.56 21.11
N LYS A 191 -18.30 -7.65 21.83
CA LYS A 191 -19.66 -8.03 22.25
C LYS A 191 -20.33 -6.97 23.13
N LYS A 192 -19.62 -6.39 24.10
CA LYS A 192 -20.15 -5.30 24.96
C LYS A 192 -20.45 -4.02 24.18
N LEU A 193 -19.73 -3.77 23.10
CA LEU A 193 -19.89 -2.59 22.25
C LEU A 193 -20.94 -2.78 21.14
N THR A 194 -21.39 -4.01 20.90
CA THR A 194 -22.48 -4.30 19.96
C THR A 194 -23.79 -3.92 20.58
N GLU A 195 -24.64 -3.19 19.86
CA GLU A 195 -25.90 -2.67 20.37
C GLU A 195 -27.01 -2.82 19.32
N ASP A 196 -28.11 -3.43 19.71
CA ASP A 196 -29.37 -3.50 18.97
C ASP A 196 -30.39 -2.67 19.78
N THR A 197 -30.60 -1.42 19.38
CA THR A 197 -31.41 -0.47 20.13
C THR A 197 -32.92 -0.61 19.90
N ASN A 198 -33.28 -1.20 18.75
CA ASN A 198 -34.67 -1.36 18.35
C ASN A 198 -35.20 -2.78 18.60
N GLY A 199 -34.33 -3.74 18.91
CA GLY A 199 -34.68 -5.13 19.24
C GLY A 199 -35.11 -5.97 18.04
N ASP A 200 -34.77 -5.58 16.81
CA ASP A 200 -35.15 -6.32 15.60
C ASP A 200 -34.20 -7.51 15.30
N GLY A 201 -33.18 -7.70 16.12
CA GLY A 201 -32.19 -8.76 16.02
C GLY A 201 -31.04 -8.44 15.04
N THR A 202 -30.99 -7.21 14.52
CA THR A 202 -29.88 -6.68 13.72
C THR A 202 -29.21 -5.54 14.47
N PRO A 203 -27.91 -5.64 14.81
CA PRO A 203 -27.25 -4.54 15.53
C PRO A 203 -27.26 -3.23 14.75
N ASP A 204 -27.66 -2.14 15.44
CA ASP A 204 -27.50 -0.76 14.96
C ASP A 204 -26.04 -0.31 15.04
N ARG A 205 -25.29 -0.90 15.97
CA ARG A 205 -23.84 -0.74 16.12
C ARG A 205 -23.16 -2.09 16.30
N TYR A 206 -22.12 -2.32 15.54
CA TYR A 206 -21.26 -3.49 15.66
C TYR A 206 -19.99 -3.18 16.46
N GLY A 207 -19.50 -4.17 17.19
CA GLY A 207 -18.28 -4.03 17.99
C GLY A 207 -17.02 -3.93 17.14
N PHE A 208 -16.99 -4.61 15.99
CA PHE A 208 -15.81 -4.65 15.12
C PHE A 208 -16.21 -4.84 13.65
N THR A 209 -15.32 -4.42 12.74
CA THR A 209 -15.36 -4.78 11.32
C THR A 209 -13.95 -4.73 10.70
N TRP A 210 -13.82 -5.21 9.46
CA TRP A 210 -12.56 -5.17 8.71
C TRP A 210 -12.82 -4.97 7.21
N ALA A 211 -11.75 -4.62 6.47
CA ALA A 211 -11.84 -4.42 5.04
C ALA A 211 -12.03 -5.74 4.28
N SER A 212 -12.88 -5.73 3.26
CA SER A 212 -13.14 -6.87 2.37
C SER A 212 -12.39 -6.82 1.04
N ASN A 213 -11.83 -5.67 0.69
CA ASN A 213 -11.24 -5.42 -0.62
C ASN A 213 -9.71 -5.50 -0.66
N GLU A 214 -9.07 -5.77 0.49
CA GLU A 214 -7.63 -5.92 0.62
C GLU A 214 -7.29 -7.01 1.64
N ILE A 215 -6.26 -7.82 1.35
CA ILE A 215 -5.81 -8.90 2.24
C ILE A 215 -5.05 -8.31 3.42
N PHE A 216 -4.15 -7.36 3.15
CA PHE A 216 -3.22 -6.79 4.13
C PHE A 216 -3.96 -6.20 5.36
N PRO A 217 -4.87 -5.23 5.23
CA PRO A 217 -5.62 -4.72 6.37
C PRO A 217 -6.79 -5.62 6.80
N GLY A 218 -7.21 -6.55 5.93
CA GLY A 218 -8.35 -7.41 6.17
C GLY A 218 -8.07 -8.52 7.16
N ILE A 219 -7.34 -9.53 6.72
CA ILE A 219 -7.15 -10.75 7.51
C ILE A 219 -5.72 -10.98 8.00
N MET A 220 -4.71 -10.36 7.37
CA MET A 220 -3.31 -10.69 7.67
C MET A 220 -2.89 -10.43 9.12
N PRO A 221 -3.33 -9.38 9.82
CA PRO A 221 -3.01 -9.22 11.24
C PRO A 221 -3.50 -10.39 12.09
N TRP A 222 -4.67 -10.94 11.79
CA TRP A 222 -5.24 -12.10 12.47
C TRP A 222 -4.49 -13.39 12.14
N VAL A 223 -4.15 -13.59 10.88
CA VAL A 223 -3.36 -14.74 10.40
C VAL A 223 -1.97 -14.74 11.04
N ALA A 224 -1.29 -13.60 11.07
CA ALA A 224 0.03 -13.45 11.68
C ALA A 224 -0.02 -13.73 13.20
N ASN A 225 -1.04 -13.20 13.90
CA ASN A 225 -1.25 -13.46 15.33
C ASN A 225 -1.60 -14.92 15.66
N ALA A 226 -2.16 -15.65 14.69
CA ALA A 226 -2.32 -17.11 14.81
C ALA A 226 -1.02 -17.88 14.49
N GLY A 227 0.09 -17.19 14.19
CA GLY A 227 1.36 -17.78 13.80
C GLY A 227 1.38 -18.34 12.37
N GLY A 228 0.48 -17.85 11.49
CA GLY A 228 0.35 -18.29 10.10
C GLY A 228 0.75 -17.25 9.07
N ASN A 229 0.70 -17.66 7.82
CA ASN A 229 0.82 -16.83 6.64
C ASN A 229 0.01 -17.46 5.50
N LEU A 230 -0.22 -16.73 4.40
CA LEU A 230 -0.87 -17.27 3.19
C LEU A 230 0.11 -17.90 2.20
N THR A 231 1.41 -17.64 2.39
CA THR A 231 2.52 -18.26 1.63
C THR A 231 3.62 -18.71 2.58
N SER A 232 4.51 -19.60 2.10
CA SER A 232 5.79 -19.85 2.76
C SER A 232 6.69 -18.61 2.72
N ASP A 233 7.71 -18.57 3.58
CA ASP A 233 8.63 -17.41 3.68
C ASP A 233 9.37 -17.12 2.37
N ASP A 234 9.68 -18.16 1.60
CA ASP A 234 10.28 -18.03 0.25
C ASP A 234 9.26 -17.69 -0.85
N VAL A 235 7.99 -17.55 -0.49
CA VAL A 235 6.85 -17.24 -1.38
C VAL A 235 6.64 -18.27 -2.51
N CYS A 236 7.11 -19.50 -2.32
CA CYS A 236 7.06 -20.57 -3.33
C CYS A 236 5.89 -21.54 -3.12
N THR A 237 5.27 -21.54 -1.94
CA THR A 237 4.21 -22.46 -1.58
C THR A 237 3.04 -21.72 -0.94
N ALA A 238 1.82 -22.02 -1.40
CA ALA A 238 0.61 -21.53 -0.75
C ALA A 238 0.39 -22.26 0.60
N THR A 239 -0.04 -21.52 1.63
CA THR A 239 -0.26 -22.03 2.99
C THR A 239 -1.66 -21.71 3.55
N ALA A 240 -2.61 -21.34 2.68
CA ALA A 240 -3.98 -20.99 3.08
C ALA A 240 -4.72 -22.14 3.79
N GLY A 241 -4.34 -23.39 3.55
CA GLY A 241 -4.94 -24.57 4.18
C GLY A 241 -4.36 -24.95 5.56
N THR A 242 -3.47 -24.14 6.13
CA THR A 242 -2.83 -24.42 7.42
C THR A 242 -3.78 -24.25 8.61
N PRO A 243 -3.55 -24.95 9.75
CA PRO A 243 -4.34 -24.77 10.96
C PRO A 243 -4.37 -23.34 11.48
N GLN A 244 -3.28 -22.59 11.32
CA GLN A 244 -3.14 -21.19 11.75
C GLN A 244 -4.07 -20.28 10.95
N VAL A 245 -4.10 -20.41 9.61
CA VAL A 245 -5.02 -19.67 8.75
C VAL A 245 -6.46 -20.04 9.06
N ASN A 246 -6.74 -21.36 9.24
CA ASN A 246 -8.07 -21.82 9.62
C ASN A 246 -8.51 -21.17 10.95
N LYS A 247 -7.64 -21.15 11.96
CA LYS A 247 -7.93 -20.50 13.26
C LYS A 247 -8.32 -19.03 13.10
N ALA A 248 -7.54 -18.27 12.34
CA ALA A 248 -7.78 -16.83 12.13
C ALA A 248 -9.10 -16.59 11.38
N VAL A 249 -9.34 -17.29 10.29
CA VAL A 249 -10.57 -17.14 9.50
C VAL A 249 -11.79 -17.61 10.27
N SER A 250 -11.69 -18.72 11.03
CA SER A 250 -12.76 -19.21 11.90
C SER A 250 -13.11 -18.21 13.01
N PHE A 251 -12.11 -17.53 13.58
CA PHE A 251 -12.33 -16.49 14.58
C PHE A 251 -13.15 -15.33 14.00
N LEU A 252 -12.78 -14.84 12.80
CA LEU A 252 -13.50 -13.76 12.14
C LEU A 252 -14.92 -14.19 11.72
N ASP A 253 -15.07 -15.38 11.18
CA ASP A 253 -16.37 -15.97 10.81
C ASP A 253 -17.29 -16.09 12.06
N GLN A 254 -16.73 -16.47 13.22
CA GLN A 254 -17.47 -16.53 14.46
C GLN A 254 -17.96 -15.14 14.94
N LEU A 255 -17.18 -14.06 14.72
CA LEU A 255 -17.64 -12.70 15.03
C LEU A 255 -18.87 -12.31 14.20
N ILE A 256 -18.95 -12.76 12.94
CA ILE A 256 -20.14 -12.54 12.09
C ILE A 256 -21.31 -13.36 12.60
N LYS A 257 -21.11 -14.65 12.88
CA LYS A 257 -22.18 -15.54 13.40
C LYS A 257 -22.74 -15.09 14.74
N ASP A 258 -21.87 -14.54 15.60
CA ASP A 258 -22.27 -13.94 16.88
C ASP A 258 -22.89 -12.56 16.73
N LYS A 259 -23.05 -12.04 15.51
CA LYS A 259 -23.51 -10.67 15.20
C LYS A 259 -22.66 -9.57 15.86
N VAL A 260 -21.42 -9.83 16.17
CA VAL A 260 -20.46 -8.88 16.73
C VAL A 260 -19.82 -8.05 15.63
N ALA A 261 -19.69 -8.63 14.44
CA ALA A 261 -19.26 -7.97 13.22
C ALA A 261 -20.33 -8.13 12.11
N PRO A 262 -20.49 -7.14 11.23
CA PRO A 262 -21.26 -7.31 10.00
C PRO A 262 -20.45 -8.14 9.01
N ALA A 263 -21.04 -8.52 7.86
CA ALA A 263 -20.25 -8.95 6.71
C ALA A 263 -19.16 -7.89 6.41
N PRO A 264 -17.92 -8.29 6.07
CA PRO A 264 -16.86 -7.35 5.78
C PRO A 264 -17.22 -6.48 4.55
N MET A 265 -16.74 -5.24 4.54
CA MET A 265 -17.10 -4.22 3.57
C MET A 265 -15.86 -3.48 3.06
N PRO A 266 -15.95 -2.75 1.92
CA PRO A 266 -14.84 -1.91 1.46
C PRO A 266 -14.36 -0.92 2.54
N MET A 267 -13.06 -0.61 2.56
CA MET A 267 -12.44 0.24 3.59
C MET A 267 -13.11 1.62 3.72
N SER A 268 -13.58 2.21 2.61
CA SER A 268 -14.32 3.48 2.62
C SER A 268 -15.59 3.44 3.46
N ASP A 269 -16.31 2.31 3.41
CA ASP A 269 -17.53 2.09 4.17
C ASP A 269 -17.21 1.84 5.65
N VAL A 270 -16.11 1.13 5.92
CA VAL A 270 -15.60 0.95 7.29
C VAL A 270 -15.37 2.33 7.94
N PHE A 271 -14.66 3.24 7.24
CA PHE A 271 -14.39 4.59 7.76
C PHE A 271 -15.68 5.38 8.03
N THR A 272 -16.61 5.35 7.10
CA THR A 272 -17.90 6.05 7.24
C THR A 272 -18.68 5.55 8.46
N ARG A 273 -18.79 4.22 8.62
CA ARG A 273 -19.51 3.62 9.74
C ARG A 273 -18.83 3.87 11.08
N PHE A 274 -17.50 3.85 11.11
CA PHE A 274 -16.73 4.15 12.32
C PHE A 274 -16.92 5.60 12.78
N GLN A 275 -16.80 6.56 11.85
CA GLN A 275 -17.04 7.98 12.16
C GLN A 275 -18.46 8.26 12.65
N ASN A 276 -19.45 7.54 12.13
CA ASN A 276 -20.85 7.66 12.54
C ASN A 276 -21.18 6.87 13.82
N GLY A 277 -20.21 6.16 14.41
CA GLY A 277 -20.41 5.36 15.62
C GLY A 277 -21.21 4.08 15.41
N GLN A 278 -21.40 3.64 14.15
CA GLN A 278 -22.06 2.39 13.78
C GLN A 278 -21.13 1.17 13.89
N VAL A 279 -19.82 1.42 14.01
CA VAL A 279 -18.79 0.44 14.29
C VAL A 279 -17.89 1.00 15.39
N ALA A 280 -17.62 0.19 16.41
CA ALA A 280 -16.84 0.63 17.56
C ALA A 280 -15.33 0.49 17.35
N MET A 281 -14.88 -0.53 16.59
CA MET A 281 -13.47 -0.84 16.34
C MET A 281 -13.26 -1.33 14.91
N PHE A 282 -12.09 -1.05 14.35
CA PHE A 282 -11.63 -1.64 13.08
C PHE A 282 -10.10 -1.67 12.99
N GLY A 283 -9.56 -2.47 12.07
CA GLY A 283 -8.12 -2.57 11.83
C GLY A 283 -7.65 -1.73 10.64
N ALA A 284 -6.58 -0.97 10.83
CA ALA A 284 -5.92 -0.22 9.75
C ALA A 284 -4.48 0.18 10.13
N GLY A 285 -3.69 0.66 9.18
CA GLY A 285 -2.47 1.41 9.44
C GLY A 285 -2.75 2.87 9.79
N ARG A 286 -1.82 3.77 9.45
CA ARG A 286 -1.97 5.19 9.78
C ARG A 286 -2.81 5.99 8.76
N TRP A 287 -3.05 5.48 7.57
CA TRP A 287 -3.75 6.19 6.49
C TRP A 287 -5.14 6.77 6.82
N PRO A 288 -5.96 6.23 7.75
CA PRO A 288 -7.24 6.85 8.11
C PRO A 288 -7.11 8.24 8.71
N ILE A 289 -5.97 8.56 9.31
CA ILE A 289 -5.72 9.83 10.01
C ILE A 289 -5.99 11.03 9.10
N ALA A 290 -5.49 11.01 7.87
CA ALA A 290 -5.71 12.08 6.89
C ALA A 290 -7.20 12.29 6.57
N THR A 291 -8.00 11.22 6.60
CA THR A 291 -9.45 11.27 6.38
C THR A 291 -10.21 11.70 7.63
N PHE A 292 -9.77 11.29 8.82
CA PHE A 292 -10.51 11.50 10.06
C PHE A 292 -10.33 12.90 10.65
N LEU A 293 -9.10 13.33 10.85
CA LEU A 293 -8.77 14.51 11.63
C LEU A 293 -9.48 15.81 11.21
N PRO A 294 -9.80 16.05 9.94
CA PRO A 294 -10.58 17.23 9.56
C PRO A 294 -12.00 17.28 10.13
N LYS A 295 -12.58 16.12 10.46
CA LYS A 295 -14.00 16.00 10.82
C LYS A 295 -14.29 15.20 12.07
N PHE A 296 -13.35 14.36 12.52
CA PHE A 296 -13.57 13.37 13.57
C PHE A 296 -12.31 13.18 14.41
N LYS A 297 -12.42 13.32 15.72
CA LYS A 297 -11.30 13.25 16.68
C LYS A 297 -11.55 12.26 17.82
N ASP A 298 -12.75 11.70 17.92
CA ASP A 298 -13.14 10.79 19.01
C ASP A 298 -12.66 9.37 18.74
N PHE A 299 -11.35 9.21 18.54
CA PHE A 299 -10.73 7.90 18.34
C PHE A 299 -9.34 7.83 18.98
N ASP A 300 -8.93 6.62 19.26
CA ASP A 300 -7.57 6.29 19.63
C ASP A 300 -7.22 4.92 19.06
N ILE A 301 -6.00 4.45 19.24
CA ILE A 301 -5.51 3.19 18.72
C ILE A 301 -4.96 2.28 19.81
N GLN A 302 -4.96 0.98 19.51
CA GLN A 302 -4.29 -0.03 20.30
C GLN A 302 -3.66 -1.07 19.37
N LEU A 303 -2.63 -1.76 19.84
CA LEU A 303 -2.05 -2.92 19.16
C LEU A 303 -3.12 -3.99 18.92
N TYR A 304 -2.94 -4.81 17.88
CA TYR A 304 -3.80 -5.97 17.68
C TYR A 304 -3.79 -6.89 18.91
N PRO A 305 -4.90 -7.57 19.19
CA PRO A 305 -4.96 -8.49 20.33
C PRO A 305 -4.07 -9.70 20.08
N THR A 306 -3.39 -10.16 21.12
CA THR A 306 -2.52 -11.33 21.08
C THR A 306 -3.32 -12.61 20.84
N GLY A 307 -2.93 -13.39 19.82
CA GLY A 307 -3.42 -14.74 19.53
C GLY A 307 -2.52 -15.80 20.15
N ASP A 308 -2.04 -16.76 19.34
CA ASP A 308 -1.02 -17.72 19.77
C ASP A 308 0.36 -17.07 19.88
N THR A 309 0.56 -16.02 19.11
CA THR A 309 1.73 -15.14 19.16
C THR A 309 1.26 -13.69 19.15
N TYR A 310 2.15 -12.77 19.50
CA TYR A 310 1.97 -11.36 19.16
C TYR A 310 2.81 -11.06 17.92
N LYS A 311 2.17 -10.99 16.78
CA LYS A 311 2.78 -10.57 15.51
C LYS A 311 1.82 -9.66 14.78
N THR A 312 2.32 -8.60 14.19
CA THR A 312 1.56 -7.78 13.26
C THR A 312 2.27 -7.75 11.91
N VAL A 313 1.56 -7.33 10.90
CA VAL A 313 2.11 -7.17 9.56
C VAL A 313 2.37 -5.71 9.29
N PHE A 314 3.43 -5.44 8.55
CA PHE A 314 3.69 -4.10 8.04
C PHE A 314 3.74 -4.09 6.52
N GLY A 315 3.37 -2.96 5.94
CA GLY A 315 3.52 -2.66 4.53
C GLY A 315 4.18 -1.31 4.35
N GLY A 316 5.02 -1.19 3.34
CA GLY A 316 5.66 0.05 2.96
C GLY A 316 5.40 0.34 1.48
N ALA A 317 5.79 1.53 1.03
CA ALA A 317 5.74 1.91 -0.37
C ALA A 317 7.06 2.57 -0.82
N GLY A 318 7.38 2.40 -2.09
CA GLY A 318 8.58 2.95 -2.70
C GLY A 318 8.41 3.19 -4.20
N TYR A 319 9.40 3.82 -4.81
CA TYR A 319 9.42 4.17 -6.24
C TYR A 319 10.59 3.46 -6.94
N PRO A 320 10.51 2.15 -7.25
CA PRO A 320 11.59 1.49 -7.98
C PRO A 320 11.82 2.10 -9.35
N ILE A 321 13.08 2.10 -9.77
CA ILE A 321 13.53 2.59 -11.08
C ILE A 321 13.21 1.53 -12.13
N LEU A 322 12.41 1.88 -13.12
CA LEU A 322 12.08 0.96 -14.20
C LEU A 322 13.29 0.77 -15.15
N LYS A 323 13.45 -0.45 -15.67
CA LYS A 323 14.50 -0.74 -16.68
C LYS A 323 14.34 0.07 -17.97
N SER A 324 13.12 0.50 -18.25
CA SER A 324 12.80 1.36 -19.40
C SER A 324 13.24 2.82 -19.21
N SER A 325 13.60 3.23 -18.01
CA SER A 325 14.04 4.59 -17.74
C SER A 325 15.25 4.97 -18.60
N LYS A 326 15.15 6.16 -19.20
CA LYS A 326 16.25 6.79 -19.94
C LYS A 326 17.11 7.67 -19.04
N ASN A 327 16.60 8.02 -17.85
CA ASN A 327 17.22 8.91 -16.87
C ASN A 327 17.35 8.21 -15.50
N PRO A 328 18.03 7.03 -15.40
CA PRO A 328 18.06 6.25 -14.17
C PRO A 328 18.73 6.99 -12.99
N ASP A 329 19.73 7.84 -13.27
CA ASP A 329 20.40 8.62 -12.24
C ASP A 329 19.47 9.74 -11.69
N LEU A 330 18.71 10.40 -12.55
CA LEU A 330 17.69 11.36 -12.12
C LEU A 330 16.55 10.65 -11.35
N ALA A 331 16.18 9.46 -11.78
CA ALA A 331 15.19 8.64 -11.07
C ALA A 331 15.70 8.21 -9.68
N TRP A 332 17.00 7.95 -9.54
CA TRP A 332 17.65 7.72 -8.25
C TRP A 332 17.60 8.96 -7.35
N GLU A 333 17.90 10.14 -7.90
CA GLU A 333 17.77 11.41 -7.15
C GLU A 333 16.33 11.63 -6.66
N TYR A 334 15.32 11.32 -7.50
CA TYR A 334 13.93 11.39 -7.07
C TYR A 334 13.63 10.40 -5.94
N GLN A 335 14.12 9.19 -6.03
CA GLN A 335 13.93 8.17 -5.00
C GLN A 335 14.56 8.59 -3.66
N LYS A 336 15.80 9.13 -3.66
CA LYS A 336 16.42 9.71 -2.45
C LYS A 336 15.61 10.89 -1.91
N PHE A 337 15.12 11.75 -2.79
CA PHE A 337 14.32 12.90 -2.40
C PHE A 337 13.05 12.50 -1.65
N THR A 338 12.40 11.40 -2.06
CA THR A 338 11.19 10.92 -1.36
C THR A 338 11.42 10.47 0.07
N VAL A 339 12.64 10.11 0.43
CA VAL A 339 13.08 9.73 1.80
C VAL A 339 13.91 10.82 2.47
N SER A 340 13.94 12.03 1.89
CA SER A 340 14.58 13.18 2.52
C SER A 340 13.81 13.62 3.77
N GLU A 341 14.51 14.29 4.67
CA GLU A 341 13.88 14.83 5.89
C GLU A 341 12.74 15.80 5.57
N GLU A 342 12.88 16.59 4.52
CA GLU A 342 11.87 17.55 4.07
C GLU A 342 10.56 16.86 3.69
N ILE A 343 10.65 15.81 2.87
CA ILE A 343 9.46 15.07 2.38
C ILE A 343 8.87 14.20 3.49
N GLU A 344 9.68 13.48 4.24
CA GLU A 344 9.17 12.60 5.29
C GLU A 344 8.55 13.36 6.48
N LYS A 345 8.93 14.60 6.74
CA LYS A 345 8.22 15.47 7.70
C LYS A 345 6.75 15.66 7.34
N GLN A 346 6.38 15.56 6.06
CA GLN A 346 4.97 15.62 5.65
C GLN A 346 4.18 14.43 6.19
N TYR A 347 4.81 13.25 6.35
CA TYR A 347 4.18 12.06 6.94
C TYR A 347 4.01 12.18 8.47
N VAL A 348 4.88 12.90 9.15
CA VAL A 348 4.64 13.25 10.57
C VAL A 348 3.35 14.06 10.68
N GLY A 349 3.20 15.03 9.82
CA GLY A 349 2.00 15.83 9.70
C GLY A 349 1.77 16.81 10.86
N THR A 350 0.70 17.57 10.73
CA THR A 350 0.19 18.51 11.74
C THR A 350 -1.32 18.32 11.89
N ALA A 351 -1.93 18.99 12.85
CA ALA A 351 -3.39 18.95 13.02
C ALA A 351 -4.16 19.41 11.76
N ASP A 352 -3.61 20.37 11.02
CA ASP A 352 -4.23 20.92 9.80
C ASP A 352 -3.87 20.12 8.54
N LYS A 353 -2.73 19.42 8.55
CA LYS A 353 -2.25 18.58 7.46
C LYS A 353 -1.74 17.25 8.06
N PRO A 354 -2.63 16.35 8.44
CA PRO A 354 -2.24 15.09 9.04
C PRO A 354 -1.55 14.19 8.02
N GLY A 355 -0.47 13.54 8.44
CA GLY A 355 0.20 12.54 7.61
C GLY A 355 -0.59 11.24 7.56
N ASP A 356 -0.42 10.48 6.48
CA ASP A 356 -1.15 9.23 6.20
C ASP A 356 -0.26 7.97 6.27
N SER A 357 1.02 8.14 6.55
CA SER A 357 2.01 7.07 6.65
C SER A 357 2.96 7.33 7.80
N ILE A 358 3.72 6.31 8.18
CA ILE A 358 4.80 6.44 9.14
C ILE A 358 6.08 6.72 8.32
N PRO A 359 6.88 7.76 8.66
CA PRO A 359 8.17 7.99 8.04
C PRO A 359 9.06 6.74 8.11
N SER A 360 9.81 6.47 7.07
CA SER A 360 10.77 5.36 7.09
C SER A 360 11.98 5.64 7.97
N ARG A 361 12.36 6.91 8.12
CA ARG A 361 13.42 7.35 9.02
C ARG A 361 12.96 7.28 10.47
N ARG A 362 13.66 6.48 11.27
CA ARG A 362 13.35 6.27 12.70
C ARG A 362 13.34 7.57 13.50
N SER A 363 14.30 8.46 13.20
CA SER A 363 14.40 9.77 13.86
C SER A 363 13.14 10.60 13.70
N LEU A 364 12.50 10.56 12.51
CA LEU A 364 11.27 11.27 12.21
C LEU A 364 10.03 10.54 12.71
N ALA A 365 9.96 9.21 12.54
CA ALA A 365 8.83 8.40 13.00
C ALA A 365 8.52 8.64 14.48
N ARG A 366 9.56 8.72 15.32
CA ARG A 366 9.43 8.98 16.76
C ARG A 366 8.86 10.35 17.11
N THR A 367 8.86 11.30 16.17
CA THR A 367 8.27 12.63 16.39
C THR A 367 6.74 12.66 16.23
N ILE A 368 6.13 11.61 15.66
CA ILE A 368 4.67 11.53 15.49
C ILE A 368 3.95 11.70 16.83
N ALA A 369 4.42 11.04 17.88
CA ALA A 369 3.82 11.14 19.20
C ALA A 369 3.98 12.52 19.86
N GLN A 370 4.84 13.37 19.33
CA GLN A 370 5.16 14.68 19.89
C GLN A 370 4.37 15.84 19.27
N ASN A 371 3.67 15.59 18.15
CA ASN A 371 3.00 16.63 17.40
C ASN A 371 1.61 17.04 17.98
N GLY A 372 1.13 16.36 19.03
CA GLY A 372 -0.15 16.62 19.67
C GLY A 372 -1.38 16.31 18.83
N VAL A 373 -1.20 15.59 17.71
CA VAL A 373 -2.27 15.17 16.80
C VAL A 373 -2.82 13.82 17.25
N PRO A 374 -4.16 13.60 17.32
CA PRO A 374 -4.71 12.27 17.58
C PRO A 374 -4.19 11.23 16.59
N PRO A 375 -4.07 9.97 16.97
CA PRO A 375 -4.47 9.38 18.27
C PRO A 375 -3.48 9.67 19.40
N ALA A 376 -3.96 9.61 20.65
CA ALA A 376 -3.11 9.86 21.84
C ALA A 376 -2.00 8.79 21.96
N ASN A 377 -2.31 7.55 21.57
CA ASN A 377 -1.38 6.42 21.60
C ASN A 377 -0.55 6.32 20.30
N SER A 378 -0.28 7.43 19.62
CA SER A 378 0.40 7.42 18.30
C SER A 378 1.83 6.85 18.31
N ASN A 379 2.48 6.69 19.48
CA ASN A 379 3.72 5.94 19.61
C ASN A 379 3.58 4.47 19.20
N LEU A 380 2.38 3.89 19.31
CA LEU A 380 2.13 2.49 18.93
C LEU A 380 2.35 2.23 17.43
N TYR A 381 2.27 3.26 16.58
CA TYR A 381 2.54 3.10 15.16
C TYR A 381 3.99 2.71 14.84
N TYR A 382 4.97 3.10 15.67
CA TYR A 382 6.38 2.82 15.39
C TYR A 382 7.06 1.94 16.45
N ASP A 383 6.43 1.72 17.60
CA ASP A 383 6.99 0.86 18.66
C ASP A 383 7.20 -0.58 18.17
N SER A 384 6.38 -1.07 17.24
CA SER A 384 6.47 -2.40 16.67
C SER A 384 7.77 -2.63 15.89
N ILE A 385 8.29 -1.60 15.22
CA ILE A 385 9.51 -1.73 14.41
C ILE A 385 10.77 -1.85 15.26
N ASP A 386 10.74 -1.30 16.47
CA ASP A 386 11.83 -1.43 17.43
C ASP A 386 11.81 -2.81 18.12
N LYS A 387 10.70 -3.54 18.02
CA LYS A 387 10.49 -4.89 18.55
C LYS A 387 10.49 -5.91 17.40
N HIS A 388 11.60 -6.10 16.75
CA HIS A 388 11.80 -6.88 15.51
C HIS A 388 11.09 -8.24 15.42
N GLU A 389 10.85 -8.89 16.55
CA GLU A 389 10.23 -10.22 16.60
C GLU A 389 8.73 -10.19 16.33
N THR A 390 8.11 -9.02 16.35
CA THR A 390 6.66 -8.87 16.25
C THR A 390 6.19 -8.39 14.88
N LEU A 391 7.07 -7.77 14.09
CA LEU A 391 6.74 -7.19 12.81
C LEU A 391 7.11 -8.14 11.66
N VAL A 392 6.16 -8.49 10.84
CA VAL A 392 6.35 -9.43 9.72
C VAL A 392 6.03 -8.70 8.42
N PRO A 393 6.96 -8.69 7.43
CA PRO A 393 6.62 -8.21 6.10
C PRO A 393 5.53 -9.11 5.50
N TYR A 394 4.63 -8.52 4.74
CA TYR A 394 3.63 -9.29 4.02
C TYR A 394 4.25 -9.85 2.73
N PRO A 395 4.61 -11.14 2.68
CA PRO A 395 5.16 -11.74 1.48
C PRO A 395 4.05 -11.97 0.46
N ALA A 396 4.27 -11.50 -0.76
CA ALA A 396 3.30 -11.63 -1.84
C ALA A 396 3.95 -12.22 -3.11
N PRO A 397 3.30 -13.17 -3.79
CA PRO A 397 3.88 -13.86 -4.94
C PRO A 397 3.96 -12.97 -6.18
N ALA A 398 4.78 -13.37 -7.15
CA ALA A 398 4.95 -12.66 -8.41
C ALA A 398 3.63 -12.43 -9.18
N LYS A 399 2.66 -13.34 -9.04
CA LYS A 399 1.31 -13.22 -9.62
C LYS A 399 0.33 -12.59 -8.64
N TYR A 400 0.72 -11.50 -7.97
CA TYR A 400 -0.03 -10.93 -6.86
C TYR A 400 -1.50 -10.60 -7.20
N SER A 401 -1.79 -10.03 -8.37
CA SER A 401 -3.17 -9.71 -8.76
C SER A 401 -4.09 -10.94 -8.77
N ALA A 402 -3.61 -12.07 -9.29
CA ALA A 402 -4.35 -13.33 -9.28
C ALA A 402 -4.44 -13.92 -7.87
N PHE A 403 -3.36 -13.81 -7.09
CA PHE A 403 -3.32 -14.24 -5.69
C PHE A 403 -4.36 -13.48 -4.86
N GLU A 404 -4.33 -12.15 -4.89
CA GLU A 404 -5.25 -11.32 -4.11
C GLU A 404 -6.70 -11.56 -4.50
N SER A 405 -7.02 -11.57 -5.80
CA SER A 405 -8.39 -11.82 -6.26
C SER A 405 -8.91 -13.21 -5.86
N THR A 406 -8.06 -14.23 -5.89
CA THR A 406 -8.41 -15.59 -5.44
C THR A 406 -8.69 -15.62 -3.94
N VAL A 407 -7.80 -15.04 -3.13
CA VAL A 407 -7.99 -14.98 -1.67
C VAL A 407 -9.27 -14.25 -1.31
N LEU A 408 -9.47 -13.04 -1.83
CA LEU A 408 -10.64 -12.21 -1.52
C LEU A 408 -11.95 -12.89 -1.93
N ARG A 409 -12.00 -13.55 -3.08
CA ARG A 409 -13.17 -14.28 -3.54
C ARG A 409 -13.54 -15.44 -2.64
N HIS A 410 -12.57 -16.25 -2.21
CA HIS A 410 -12.84 -17.36 -1.28
C HIS A 410 -13.25 -16.87 0.11
N LEU A 411 -12.63 -15.80 0.61
CA LEU A 411 -13.03 -15.19 1.88
C LEU A 411 -14.45 -14.62 1.80
N GLN A 412 -14.83 -14.01 0.68
CA GLN A 412 -16.18 -13.53 0.48
C GLN A 412 -17.20 -14.66 0.59
N LEU A 413 -16.98 -15.81 -0.05
CA LEU A 413 -17.85 -16.98 0.05
C LEU A 413 -17.97 -17.50 1.49
N ILE A 414 -16.84 -17.54 2.23
CA ILE A 414 -16.84 -17.96 3.62
C ILE A 414 -17.66 -16.99 4.48
N PHE A 415 -17.36 -15.70 4.42
CA PHE A 415 -17.98 -14.70 5.28
C PHE A 415 -19.44 -14.37 4.89
N ALA A 416 -19.86 -14.73 3.67
CA ALA A 416 -21.27 -14.73 3.27
C ALA A 416 -22.04 -15.98 3.74
N GLY A 417 -21.34 -16.97 4.32
CA GLY A 417 -21.94 -18.25 4.72
C GLY A 417 -22.26 -19.20 3.56
N GLU A 418 -21.75 -18.89 2.34
CA GLU A 418 -21.91 -19.72 1.14
C GLU A 418 -20.94 -20.90 1.10
N ALA A 419 -19.87 -20.85 1.86
CA ALA A 419 -18.94 -21.96 2.08
C ALA A 419 -18.61 -22.11 3.56
N SER A 420 -18.36 -23.35 4.01
CA SER A 420 -17.74 -23.54 5.32
C SER A 420 -16.30 -23.02 5.32
N VAL A 421 -15.79 -22.60 6.48
CA VAL A 421 -14.37 -22.17 6.59
C VAL A 421 -13.42 -23.27 6.07
N ALA A 422 -13.66 -24.53 6.44
CA ALA A 422 -12.82 -25.65 6.04
C ALA A 422 -12.83 -25.87 4.51
N ASP A 423 -14.00 -25.88 3.89
CA ASP A 423 -14.11 -26.10 2.43
C ASP A 423 -13.60 -24.89 1.66
N GLY A 424 -13.93 -23.66 2.10
CA GLY A 424 -13.46 -22.42 1.48
C GLY A 424 -11.94 -22.33 1.49
N LEU A 425 -11.28 -22.60 2.61
CA LEU A 425 -9.82 -22.60 2.71
C LEU A 425 -9.16 -23.74 1.93
N LYS A 426 -9.76 -24.93 1.90
CA LYS A 426 -9.30 -26.05 1.09
C LYS A 426 -9.33 -25.71 -0.40
N ASN A 427 -10.41 -25.11 -0.88
CA ASN A 427 -10.56 -24.69 -2.27
C ASN A 427 -9.59 -23.55 -2.60
N MET A 428 -9.45 -22.55 -1.70
CA MET A 428 -8.46 -21.49 -1.79
C MET A 428 -7.05 -22.05 -1.93
N GLN A 429 -6.65 -22.97 -1.05
CA GLN A 429 -5.34 -23.64 -1.09
C GLN A 429 -5.08 -24.33 -2.43
N GLY A 430 -6.09 -25.07 -2.93
CA GLY A 430 -5.98 -25.78 -4.21
C GLY A 430 -5.71 -24.84 -5.38
N GLU A 431 -6.43 -23.71 -5.44
CA GLU A 431 -6.28 -22.72 -6.49
C GLU A 431 -4.97 -21.94 -6.37
N LEU A 432 -4.64 -21.49 -5.16
CA LEU A 432 -3.40 -20.76 -4.90
C LEU A 432 -2.14 -21.60 -5.21
N SER A 433 -2.20 -22.91 -5.10
CA SER A 433 -1.07 -23.81 -5.42
C SER A 433 -0.62 -23.70 -6.89
N SER A 434 -1.48 -23.21 -7.79
CA SER A 434 -1.14 -22.94 -9.19
C SER A 434 -0.63 -21.52 -9.45
N ILE A 435 -0.86 -20.61 -8.50
CA ILE A 435 -0.53 -19.19 -8.57
C ILE A 435 0.79 -18.92 -7.85
N VAL A 436 0.94 -19.46 -6.64
CA VAL A 436 2.13 -19.31 -5.79
C VAL A 436 3.16 -20.35 -6.22
N THR A 437 4.08 -19.93 -7.05
CA THR A 437 5.15 -20.78 -7.61
C THR A 437 6.46 -19.97 -7.66
N CYS A 438 7.59 -20.65 -7.54
CA CYS A 438 8.92 -20.05 -7.79
C CYS A 438 9.24 -19.88 -9.27
#